data_7225c057b885b99768ea2ca147dd8556
#
_entry.id   7225c057b885b99768ea2ca147dd8556
#
_cell.length_a   1.000
_cell.length_b   1.000
_cell.length_c   1.000
_cell.angle_alpha   90.00
_cell.angle_beta   90.00
_cell.angle_gamma   90.00
#
_symmetry.space_group_name_H-M   'P 1'
#
loop_
_entity.id
_entity.type
_entity.pdbx_description
1 polymer ?
#
loop_
_entity_poly.entity_id
_entity_poly.type
_entity_poly.pdbx_seq_one_letter_code
_entity_poly.pdbx_strand_id
1 'polypeptide(L)'
;FVEFYTDAMGAAPEGEAFEAWKALMIAGYSLQKMVVLPKDAPAEVVATYADAARQIVEAPDFRERAGEEIGVYDQLVGDEADAALQAALTVDPAIREFLTTWLSEDYGVRF
;
A
#
# COMPACT_ATOMS: atom_id res chain seq x y z
N PHE A 1 -13.17 4.84 -2.62
CA PHE A 1 -14.07 3.67 -2.62
C PHE A 1 -14.98 3.67 -1.39
N VAL A 2 -14.44 3.77 -0.16
CA VAL A 2 -15.23 3.70 1.08
C VAL A 2 -16.31 4.78 1.12
N GLU A 3 -15.97 6.02 0.80
CA GLU A 3 -16.92 7.14 0.73
C GLU A 3 -18.06 6.85 -0.25
N PHE A 4 -17.71 6.46 -1.49
CA PHE A 4 -18.70 6.11 -2.51
C PHE A 4 -19.60 4.94 -2.07
N TYR A 5 -19.01 3.90 -1.47
CA TYR A 5 -19.78 2.76 -0.97
C TYR A 5 -20.74 3.18 0.14
N THR A 6 -20.25 4.00 1.09
CA THR A 6 -21.06 4.50 2.21
C THR A 6 -22.22 5.36 1.72
N ASP A 7 -21.99 6.23 0.74
CA ASP A 7 -23.04 7.05 0.14
C ASP A 7 -24.10 6.21 -0.60
N ALA A 8 -23.66 5.16 -1.30
CA ALA A 8 -24.56 4.30 -2.06
C ALA A 8 -25.35 3.31 -1.19
N MET A 9 -24.75 2.79 -0.13
CA MET A 9 -25.31 1.69 0.68
C MET A 9 -25.83 2.17 2.05
N GLY A 10 -25.55 3.41 2.45
CA GLY A 10 -25.97 3.97 3.73
C GLY A 10 -25.14 3.50 4.93
N ALA A 11 -24.11 2.68 4.73
CA ALA A 11 -23.19 2.19 5.76
C ALA A 11 -21.80 1.94 5.19
N ALA A 12 -20.77 2.08 6.02
CA ALA A 12 -19.41 1.75 5.60
C ALA A 12 -19.26 0.25 5.28
N PRO A 13 -18.41 -0.12 4.31
CA PRO A 13 -18.15 -1.53 4.03
C PRO A 13 -17.47 -2.20 5.22
N GLU A 14 -17.85 -3.46 5.50
CA GLU A 14 -17.32 -4.27 6.59
C GLU A 14 -17.27 -5.76 6.23
N GLY A 15 -16.68 -6.58 7.11
CA GLY A 15 -16.60 -8.04 6.97
C GLY A 15 -15.40 -8.53 6.16
N GLU A 16 -15.27 -9.87 6.06
CA GLU A 16 -14.10 -10.55 5.46
C GLU A 16 -13.80 -10.12 4.04
N ALA A 17 -14.81 -9.93 3.20
CA ALA A 17 -14.64 -9.49 1.82
C ALA A 17 -14.01 -8.09 1.74
N PHE A 18 -14.36 -7.18 2.66
CA PHE A 18 -13.78 -5.84 2.72
C PHE A 18 -12.35 -5.88 3.26
N GLU A 19 -12.07 -6.70 4.27
CA GLU A 19 -10.71 -6.90 4.77
C GLU A 19 -9.80 -7.52 3.70
N ALA A 20 -10.31 -8.50 2.96
CA ALA A 20 -9.63 -9.10 1.82
C ALA A 20 -9.33 -8.07 0.71
N TRP A 21 -10.32 -7.23 0.37
CA TRP A 21 -10.12 -6.13 -0.58
C TRP A 21 -9.06 -5.15 -0.10
N LYS A 22 -9.07 -4.75 1.18
CA LYS A 22 -8.02 -3.86 1.74
C LYS A 22 -6.62 -4.46 1.60
N ALA A 23 -6.46 -5.75 1.94
CA ALA A 23 -5.19 -6.44 1.83
C ALA A 23 -4.65 -6.43 0.40
N LEU A 24 -5.50 -6.70 -0.60
CA LEU A 24 -5.14 -6.66 -2.02
C LEU A 24 -4.81 -5.23 -2.48
N MET A 25 -5.60 -4.23 -2.05
CA MET A 25 -5.40 -2.84 -2.44
C MET A 25 -4.11 -2.26 -1.88
N ILE A 26 -3.78 -2.51 -0.63
CA ILE A 26 -2.53 -2.04 -0.02
C ILE A 26 -1.33 -2.62 -0.78
N ALA A 27 -1.31 -3.93 -1.00
CA ALA A 27 -0.21 -4.61 -1.68
C ALA A 27 -0.12 -4.22 -3.17
N GLY A 28 -1.25 -4.11 -3.86
CA GLY A 28 -1.30 -3.92 -5.30
C GLY A 28 -1.19 -2.47 -5.77
N TYR A 29 -1.60 -1.50 -4.96
CA TYR A 29 -1.66 -0.09 -5.37
C TYR A 29 -0.79 0.83 -4.53
N SER A 30 -0.92 0.79 -3.19
CA SER A 30 -0.18 1.72 -2.34
C SER A 30 1.33 1.49 -2.35
N LEU A 31 1.77 0.27 -2.66
CA LEU A 31 3.17 -0.14 -2.64
C LEU A 31 3.72 -0.55 -4.02
N GLN A 32 3.06 -0.19 -5.12
CA GLN A 32 3.50 -0.63 -6.44
C GLN A 32 4.84 -0.05 -6.92
N LYS A 33 5.25 1.11 -6.37
CA LYS A 33 6.56 1.73 -6.66
C LYS A 33 7.24 2.06 -5.34
N MET A 34 8.31 1.35 -5.03
CA MET A 34 9.05 1.49 -3.78
C MET A 34 10.54 1.62 -4.03
N VAL A 35 11.21 2.40 -3.21
CA VAL A 35 12.66 2.33 -3.01
C VAL A 35 12.91 1.55 -1.74
N VAL A 36 13.61 0.44 -1.83
CA VAL A 36 13.94 -0.42 -0.70
C VAL A 36 15.44 -0.50 -0.50
N LEU A 37 15.86 -0.63 0.75
CA LEU A 37 17.25 -0.84 1.14
C LEU A 37 17.45 -2.30 1.58
N PRO A 38 18.68 -2.83 1.52
CA PRO A 38 18.99 -4.13 2.08
C PRO A 38 18.57 -4.22 3.56
N LYS A 39 18.14 -5.40 4.00
CA LYS A 39 17.68 -5.65 5.38
C LYS A 39 18.68 -5.19 6.45
N ASP A 40 19.98 -5.34 6.16
CA ASP A 40 21.06 -5.03 7.10
C ASP A 40 21.69 -3.67 6.79
N ALA A 41 20.98 -2.77 6.10
CA ALA A 41 21.47 -1.41 5.87
C ALA A 41 21.67 -0.68 7.20
N PRO A 42 22.82 0.00 7.41
CA PRO A 42 23.06 0.79 8.62
C PRO A 42 21.95 1.84 8.82
N ALA A 43 21.55 2.06 10.07
CA ALA A 43 20.47 3.01 10.39
C ALA A 43 20.74 4.44 9.86
N GLU A 44 22.00 4.87 9.85
CA GLU A 44 22.42 6.15 9.28
C GLU A 44 22.19 6.25 7.76
N VAL A 45 22.33 5.12 7.05
CA VAL A 45 22.04 5.04 5.60
C VAL A 45 20.53 5.13 5.39
N VAL A 46 19.75 4.38 6.16
CA VAL A 46 18.26 4.43 6.10
C VAL A 46 17.77 5.86 6.35
N ALA A 47 18.26 6.51 7.41
CA ALA A 47 17.91 7.90 7.73
C ALA A 47 18.29 8.87 6.60
N THR A 48 19.48 8.73 6.02
CA THR A 48 19.93 9.57 4.90
C THR A 48 19.01 9.44 3.68
N TYR A 49 18.62 8.22 3.32
CA TYR A 49 17.69 7.99 2.22
C TYR A 49 16.29 8.52 2.52
N ALA A 50 15.78 8.33 3.73
CA ALA A 50 14.48 8.87 4.14
C ALA A 50 14.46 10.40 4.10
N ASP A 51 15.52 11.06 4.57
CA ASP A 51 15.63 12.52 4.53
C ASP A 51 15.76 13.05 3.10
N ALA A 52 16.51 12.38 2.25
CA ALA A 52 16.61 12.72 0.82
C ALA A 52 15.26 12.56 0.11
N ALA A 53 14.55 11.46 0.36
CA ALA A 53 13.22 11.22 -0.19
C ALA A 53 12.23 12.31 0.26
N ARG A 54 12.24 12.67 1.56
CA ARG A 54 11.40 13.74 2.10
C ARG A 54 11.66 15.07 1.41
N GLN A 55 12.93 15.46 1.27
CA GLN A 55 13.29 16.68 0.56
C GLN A 55 12.82 16.70 -0.90
N ILE A 56 12.87 15.56 -1.57
CA ILE A 56 12.39 15.42 -2.95
C ILE A 56 10.88 15.61 -3.02
N VAL A 57 10.09 14.93 -2.18
CA VAL A 57 8.63 14.99 -2.24
C VAL A 57 8.07 16.31 -1.74
N GLU A 58 8.79 17.03 -0.88
CA GLU A 58 8.45 18.36 -0.37
C GLU A 58 8.88 19.49 -1.33
N ALA A 59 9.66 19.19 -2.37
CA ALA A 59 10.11 20.19 -3.32
C ALA A 59 8.91 20.80 -4.06
N PRO A 60 8.85 22.15 -4.23
CA PRO A 60 7.69 22.83 -4.83
C PRO A 60 7.36 22.37 -6.26
N ASP A 61 8.36 21.92 -6.99
CA ASP A 61 8.26 21.44 -8.38
C ASP A 61 8.12 19.92 -8.51
N PHE A 62 8.04 19.19 -7.38
CA PHE A 62 8.00 17.73 -7.37
C PHE A 62 6.84 17.17 -8.22
N ARG A 63 5.64 17.71 -8.04
CA ARG A 63 4.44 17.26 -8.78
C ARG A 63 4.55 17.53 -10.28
N GLU A 64 5.14 18.66 -10.68
CA GLU A 64 5.37 18.98 -12.09
C GLU A 64 6.36 18.02 -12.74
N ARG A 65 7.46 17.68 -12.04
CA ARG A 65 8.55 16.85 -12.56
C ARG A 65 8.27 15.36 -12.55
N ALA A 66 7.54 14.90 -11.56
CA ALA A 66 7.32 13.48 -11.30
C ALA A 66 5.88 13.01 -11.59
N GLY A 67 4.94 13.93 -11.84
CA GLY A 67 3.51 13.61 -11.94
C GLY A 67 3.15 12.60 -13.02
N GLU A 68 3.87 12.55 -14.13
CA GLU A 68 3.66 11.55 -15.18
C GLU A 68 4.05 10.14 -14.73
N GLU A 69 5.05 10.03 -13.84
CA GLU A 69 5.59 8.75 -13.37
C GLU A 69 4.88 8.21 -12.13
N ILE A 70 4.48 9.10 -11.22
CA ILE A 70 3.91 8.74 -9.91
C ILE A 70 2.41 9.04 -9.81
N GLY A 71 1.84 9.75 -10.78
CA GLY A 71 0.43 10.17 -10.77
C GLY A 71 0.13 11.20 -9.68
N VAL A 72 -1.14 11.22 -9.27
CA VAL A 72 -1.67 12.19 -8.28
C VAL A 72 -1.60 11.69 -6.82
N TYR A 73 -0.99 10.55 -6.60
CA TYR A 73 -0.93 9.90 -5.29
C TYR A 73 0.05 10.59 -4.35
N ASP A 74 -0.27 10.58 -3.07
CA ASP A 74 0.65 11.04 -2.03
C ASP A 74 1.76 10.03 -1.83
N GLN A 75 2.97 10.54 -1.59
CA GLN A 75 4.15 9.71 -1.38
C GLN A 75 4.34 9.47 0.12
N LEU A 76 4.52 8.22 0.50
CA LEU A 76 4.85 7.84 1.88
C LEU A 76 6.37 7.80 2.07
N VAL A 77 6.87 8.36 3.15
CA VAL A 77 8.31 8.43 3.43
C VAL A 77 8.60 8.10 4.89
N GLY A 78 9.69 7.39 5.14
CA GLY A 78 10.14 7.04 6.49
C GLY A 78 9.16 6.10 7.20
N ASP A 79 8.80 6.43 8.44
CA ASP A 79 7.96 5.56 9.30
C ASP A 79 6.58 5.27 8.69
N GLU A 80 6.00 6.20 7.93
CA GLU A 80 4.73 5.98 7.24
C GLU A 80 4.86 4.93 6.12
N ALA A 81 5.96 4.96 5.37
CA ALA A 81 6.24 3.97 4.33
C ALA A 81 6.50 2.59 4.95
N ASP A 82 7.24 2.53 6.06
CA ASP A 82 7.48 1.28 6.79
C ASP A 82 6.17 0.71 7.35
N ALA A 83 5.33 1.53 7.99
CA ALA A 83 4.02 1.12 8.50
C ALA A 83 3.12 0.55 7.38
N ALA A 84 3.08 1.19 6.21
CA ALA A 84 2.33 0.71 5.06
C ALA A 84 2.86 -0.63 4.54
N LEU A 85 4.19 -0.79 4.47
CA LEU A 85 4.82 -2.05 4.08
C LEU A 85 4.52 -3.17 5.08
N GLN A 86 4.61 -2.92 6.38
CA GLN A 86 4.28 -3.89 7.42
C GLN A 86 2.80 -4.31 7.35
N ALA A 87 1.89 -3.36 7.12
CA ALA A 87 0.47 -3.65 6.95
C ALA A 87 0.21 -4.53 5.71
N ALA A 88 0.93 -4.31 4.61
CA ALA A 88 0.81 -5.13 3.39
C ALA A 88 1.36 -6.55 3.56
N LEU A 89 2.41 -6.71 4.37
CA LEU A 89 3.05 -8.00 4.63
C LEU A 89 2.34 -8.81 5.73
N THR A 90 1.50 -8.16 6.54
CA THR A 90 0.82 -8.77 7.68
C THR A 90 -0.66 -8.92 7.39
N VAL A 91 -1.01 -9.98 6.67
CA VAL A 91 -2.41 -10.35 6.40
C VAL A 91 -2.87 -11.36 7.44
N ASP A 92 -4.04 -11.10 8.04
CA ASP A 92 -4.69 -12.04 8.97
C ASP A 92 -4.81 -13.43 8.31
N PRO A 93 -4.43 -14.51 9.01
CA PRO A 93 -4.52 -15.88 8.47
C PRO A 93 -5.91 -16.25 7.95
N ALA A 94 -6.99 -15.81 8.62
CA ALA A 94 -8.36 -16.07 8.18
C ALA A 94 -8.68 -15.34 6.86
N ILE A 95 -8.22 -14.09 6.72
CA ILE A 95 -8.37 -13.32 5.47
C ILE A 95 -7.56 -13.95 4.34
N ARG A 96 -6.36 -14.45 4.63
CA ARG A 96 -5.57 -15.19 3.65
C ARG A 96 -6.28 -16.46 3.18
N GLU A 97 -6.84 -17.23 4.11
CA GLU A 97 -7.60 -18.45 3.79
C GLU A 97 -8.83 -18.12 2.96
N PHE A 98 -9.60 -17.11 3.35
CA PHE A 98 -10.74 -16.60 2.58
C PHE A 98 -10.32 -16.24 1.14
N LEU A 99 -9.26 -15.45 0.96
CA LEU A 99 -8.76 -15.05 -0.35
C LEU A 99 -8.32 -16.23 -1.21
N THR A 100 -7.53 -17.16 -0.64
CA THR A 100 -7.04 -18.31 -1.41
C THR A 100 -8.16 -19.23 -1.82
N THR A 101 -9.15 -19.47 -0.96
CA THR A 101 -10.34 -20.26 -1.26
C THR A 101 -11.17 -19.61 -2.35
N TRP A 102 -11.52 -18.35 -2.17
CA TRP A 102 -12.33 -17.61 -3.14
C TRP A 102 -11.68 -17.53 -4.53
N LEU A 103 -10.38 -17.18 -4.59
CA LEU A 103 -9.67 -17.10 -5.86
C LEU A 103 -9.51 -18.47 -6.54
N SER A 104 -9.37 -19.54 -5.75
CA SER A 104 -9.29 -20.91 -6.31
C SER A 104 -10.62 -21.39 -6.85
N GLU A 105 -11.72 -21.19 -6.10
CA GLU A 105 -13.03 -21.70 -6.44
C GLU A 105 -13.69 -20.91 -7.57
N ASP A 106 -13.65 -19.57 -7.50
CA ASP A 106 -14.35 -18.71 -8.46
C ASP A 106 -13.53 -18.39 -9.71
N TYR A 107 -12.18 -18.38 -9.60
CA TYR A 107 -11.29 -17.96 -10.69
C TYR A 107 -10.26 -19.01 -11.11
N GLY A 108 -10.23 -20.16 -10.46
CA GLY A 108 -9.31 -21.26 -10.80
C GLY A 108 -7.83 -20.94 -10.57
N VAL A 109 -7.51 -19.97 -9.70
CA VAL A 109 -6.13 -19.61 -9.35
C VAL A 109 -5.51 -20.77 -8.53
N ARG A 110 -4.26 -21.11 -8.84
CA ARG A 110 -3.50 -22.14 -8.13
C ARG A 110 -2.40 -21.46 -7.30
N PHE A 111 -2.36 -21.78 -6.01
CA PHE A 111 -1.36 -21.30 -5.06
C PHE A 111 -0.31 -22.35 -4.77
#